data_95b8a7979f08a84f7cadce1b811440c8
#
_entry.id   95b8a7979f08a84f7cadce1b811440c8
#
_cell.length_a   1.000
_cell.length_b   1.000
_cell.length_c   1.000
_cell.angle_alpha   90.00
_cell.angle_beta   90.00
_cell.angle_gamma   90.00
#
_symmetry.space_group_name_H-M   'P 1'
#
loop_
_entity.id
_entity.type
_entity.pdbx_description
1 polymer ?
#
loop_
_entity_poly.entity_id
_entity_poly.type
_entity_poly.pdbx_seq_one_letter_code
_entity_poly.pdbx_strand_id
1 'polypeptide(L)'
;MANTVIGKAYLNIRDEKLAGGTITPGMLVERNSSDAVVAHSTAGGAAQKLFAVEDDKQGRPQTTNYTSGELVQLWAPVPGERVYAILDDATGTVSVIGAFPQSAGDGRLKPAEPLLSSAGVPEFPNAIVAVALAAAVAGARVLVEIV
;
A
#
# COMPACT_ATOMS: atom_id res chain seq x y z
N MET A 1 14.78 -10.16 7.06
CA MET A 1 13.79 -9.63 6.10
C MET A 1 12.43 -10.24 6.45
N ALA A 2 11.38 -9.45 6.43
CA ALA A 2 10.03 -9.96 6.65
C ALA A 2 9.56 -10.85 5.49
N ASN A 3 8.95 -11.98 5.83
CA ASN A 3 8.42 -12.93 4.85
C ASN A 3 6.91 -12.75 4.59
N THR A 4 6.27 -11.85 5.32
CA THR A 4 4.85 -11.58 5.25
C THR A 4 4.58 -10.09 5.04
N VAL A 5 3.45 -9.77 4.42
CA VAL A 5 2.98 -8.39 4.28
C VAL A 5 2.43 -7.87 5.61
N ILE A 6 1.79 -8.72 6.40
CA ILE A 6 1.24 -8.36 7.70
C ILE A 6 2.37 -8.25 8.72
N GLY A 7 2.67 -7.01 9.15
CA GLY A 7 3.66 -6.77 10.18
C GLY A 7 3.08 -6.91 11.60
N LYS A 8 1.87 -6.40 11.80
CA LYS A 8 1.14 -6.50 13.07
C LYS A 8 -0.35 -6.32 12.82
N ALA A 9 -1.16 -7.26 13.25
CA ALA A 9 -2.60 -7.22 13.13
C ALA A 9 -3.29 -7.47 14.47
N TYR A 10 -4.32 -6.69 14.75
CA TYR A 10 -5.19 -6.89 15.91
C TYR A 10 -6.48 -7.59 15.53
N LEU A 11 -7.12 -7.18 14.43
CA LEU A 11 -8.43 -7.67 13.99
C LEU A 11 -8.34 -8.63 12.80
N ASN A 12 -7.29 -8.57 12.00
CA ASN A 12 -7.06 -9.41 10.83
C ASN A 12 -8.30 -9.51 9.89
N ILE A 13 -8.82 -8.35 9.48
CA ILE A 13 -9.98 -8.27 8.58
C ILE A 13 -9.53 -8.67 7.18
N ARG A 14 -9.99 -9.84 6.73
CA ARG A 14 -9.58 -10.46 5.46
C ARG A 14 -10.74 -10.48 4.46
N ASP A 15 -10.40 -10.40 3.19
CA ASP A 15 -11.34 -10.55 2.08
C ASP A 15 -10.61 -11.23 0.90
N GLU A 16 -11.37 -11.60 -0.12
CA GLU A 16 -10.87 -12.19 -1.35
C GLU A 16 -11.59 -11.58 -2.54
N LYS A 17 -10.86 -11.18 -3.58
CA LYS A 17 -11.42 -10.64 -4.82
C LYS A 17 -10.57 -11.07 -6.00
N LEU A 18 -11.18 -11.14 -7.18
CA LEU A 18 -10.44 -11.41 -8.41
C LEU A 18 -9.51 -10.23 -8.74
N ALA A 19 -8.31 -10.54 -9.20
CA ALA A 19 -7.39 -9.54 -9.72
C ALA A 19 -7.87 -9.03 -11.07
N GLY A 20 -7.95 -7.71 -11.22
CA GLY A 20 -8.21 -7.04 -12.50
C GLY A 20 -6.93 -6.69 -13.28
N GLY A 21 -5.78 -7.07 -12.77
CA GLY A 21 -4.46 -6.84 -13.35
C GLY A 21 -3.38 -7.51 -12.51
N THR A 22 -2.12 -7.23 -12.79
CA THR A 22 -1.01 -7.73 -11.99
C THR A 22 -0.94 -7.01 -10.64
N ILE A 23 -0.93 -7.78 -9.57
CA ILE A 23 -0.84 -7.26 -8.19
C ILE A 23 0.29 -7.96 -7.47
N THR A 24 1.18 -7.18 -6.88
CA THR A 24 2.26 -7.67 -6.02
C THR A 24 1.79 -7.61 -4.56
N PRO A 25 1.92 -8.66 -3.76
CA PRO A 25 1.63 -8.60 -2.33
C PRO A 25 2.38 -7.45 -1.65
N GLY A 26 1.67 -6.67 -0.85
CA GLY A 26 2.15 -5.42 -0.25
C GLY A 26 1.69 -4.16 -0.97
N MET A 27 1.07 -4.28 -2.13
CA MET A 27 0.45 -3.16 -2.82
C MET A 27 -0.82 -2.69 -2.14
N LEU A 28 -0.99 -1.37 -2.10
CA LEU A 28 -2.26 -0.71 -1.87
C LEU A 28 -3.15 -0.95 -3.09
N VAL A 29 -4.36 -1.45 -2.88
CA VAL A 29 -5.28 -1.81 -3.96
C VAL A 29 -6.61 -1.08 -3.84
N GLU A 30 -7.33 -1.02 -4.93
CA GLU A 30 -8.68 -0.45 -5.00
C GLU A 30 -9.61 -1.38 -5.78
N ARG A 31 -10.91 -1.23 -5.58
CA ARG A 31 -11.91 -1.95 -6.35
C ARG A 31 -12.25 -1.20 -7.62
N ASN A 32 -12.32 -1.91 -8.74
CA ASN A 32 -12.79 -1.34 -9.99
C ASN A 32 -14.32 -1.51 -10.14
N SER A 33 -14.87 -1.00 -11.26
CA SER A 33 -16.29 -1.07 -11.53
C SER A 33 -16.85 -2.50 -11.75
N SER A 34 -15.98 -3.48 -11.95
CA SER A 34 -16.32 -4.90 -12.07
C SER A 34 -16.16 -5.67 -10.75
N ASP A 35 -16.01 -4.97 -9.64
CA ASP A 35 -15.75 -5.54 -8.31
C ASP A 35 -14.48 -6.42 -8.24
N ALA A 36 -13.58 -6.28 -9.18
CA ALA A 36 -12.23 -6.81 -9.12
C ALA A 36 -11.30 -5.82 -8.42
N VAL A 37 -10.14 -6.29 -7.97
CA VAL A 37 -9.13 -5.41 -7.37
C VAL A 37 -8.01 -5.13 -8.36
N VAL A 38 -7.55 -3.91 -8.34
CA VAL A 38 -6.40 -3.42 -9.11
C VAL A 38 -5.47 -2.62 -8.19
N ALA A 39 -4.24 -2.42 -8.61
CA ALA A 39 -3.35 -1.51 -7.90
C ALA A 39 -3.98 -0.12 -7.83
N HIS A 40 -3.90 0.54 -6.68
CA HIS A 40 -4.47 1.89 -6.51
C HIS A 40 -3.86 2.85 -7.52
N SER A 41 -4.69 3.48 -8.33
CA SER A 41 -4.27 4.12 -9.58
C SER A 41 -4.11 5.63 -9.52
N THR A 42 -4.53 6.27 -8.43
CA THR A 42 -4.51 7.73 -8.31
C THR A 42 -3.43 8.18 -7.33
N ALA A 43 -2.36 8.79 -7.83
CA ALA A 43 -1.31 9.34 -6.99
C ALA A 43 -1.87 10.40 -6.02
N GLY A 44 -1.59 10.25 -4.73
CA GLY A 44 -2.13 11.12 -3.69
C GLY A 44 -3.66 11.07 -3.54
N GLY A 45 -4.34 10.18 -4.22
CA GLY A 45 -5.79 10.02 -4.15
C GLY A 45 -6.27 9.30 -2.88
N ALA A 46 -7.55 9.50 -2.55
CA ALA A 46 -8.16 8.80 -1.43
C ALA A 46 -8.12 7.28 -1.65
N ALA A 47 -7.79 6.55 -0.60
CA ALA A 47 -7.66 5.09 -0.64
C ALA A 47 -8.45 4.44 0.49
N GLN A 48 -9.00 3.28 0.23
CA GLN A 48 -9.70 2.47 1.23
C GLN A 48 -8.74 1.88 2.28
N LYS A 49 -7.41 1.97 2.06
CA LYS A 49 -6.39 1.30 2.87
C LYS A 49 -6.55 -0.22 2.87
N LEU A 50 -6.71 -0.76 1.69
CA LEU A 50 -6.82 -2.18 1.41
C LEU A 50 -5.51 -2.65 0.79
N PHE A 51 -4.91 -3.70 1.34
CA PHE A 51 -3.62 -4.24 0.88
C PHE A 51 -3.76 -5.66 0.38
N ALA A 52 -3.06 -5.98 -0.70
CA ALA A 52 -2.87 -7.36 -1.11
C ALA A 52 -1.84 -8.02 -0.18
N VAL A 53 -2.12 -9.24 0.24
CA VAL A 53 -1.19 -10.05 1.03
C VAL A 53 -0.79 -11.28 0.23
N GLU A 54 0.26 -11.95 0.66
CA GLU A 54 0.72 -13.19 0.04
C GLU A 54 -0.35 -14.29 0.10
N ASP A 55 -0.39 -15.15 -0.90
CA ASP A 55 -1.29 -16.30 -0.92
C ASP A 55 -0.71 -17.44 -0.09
N ASP A 56 -0.81 -17.30 1.21
CA ASP A 56 -0.32 -18.26 2.19
C ASP A 56 -1.08 -19.60 2.15
N LYS A 57 -2.32 -19.60 1.68
CA LYS A 57 -3.13 -20.81 1.49
C LYS A 57 -2.54 -21.74 0.43
N GLN A 58 -1.85 -21.20 -0.56
CA GLN A 58 -1.14 -21.95 -1.60
C GLN A 58 0.37 -21.98 -1.39
N GLY A 59 0.86 -21.47 -0.26
CA GLY A 59 2.28 -21.44 0.05
C GLY A 59 3.09 -20.48 -0.82
N ARG A 60 2.47 -19.50 -1.44
CA ARG A 60 3.16 -18.49 -2.27
C ARG A 60 3.79 -17.42 -1.40
N PRO A 61 5.07 -17.06 -1.65
CA PRO A 61 5.72 -15.99 -0.91
C PRO A 61 5.21 -14.61 -1.33
N GLN A 62 5.53 -13.59 -0.54
CA GLN A 62 5.17 -12.19 -0.82
C GLN A 62 5.77 -11.64 -2.14
N THR A 63 6.70 -12.34 -2.74
CA THR A 63 7.32 -11.97 -4.02
C THR A 63 6.59 -12.53 -5.24
N THR A 64 5.62 -13.42 -5.04
CA THR A 64 4.82 -13.99 -6.13
C THR A 64 3.63 -13.11 -6.44
N ASN A 65 3.59 -12.54 -7.64
CA ASN A 65 2.51 -11.70 -8.10
C ASN A 65 1.25 -12.51 -8.38
N TYR A 66 0.10 -11.86 -8.15
CA TYR A 66 -1.17 -12.30 -8.71
C TYR A 66 -1.28 -11.82 -10.15
N THR A 67 -1.78 -12.66 -11.03
CA THR A 67 -2.11 -12.30 -12.40
C THR A 67 -3.60 -12.04 -12.54
N SER A 68 -4.01 -11.35 -13.62
CA SER A 68 -5.42 -11.06 -13.88
C SER A 68 -6.28 -12.33 -13.84
N GLY A 69 -7.38 -12.29 -13.13
CA GLY A 69 -8.29 -13.43 -12.94
C GLY A 69 -7.96 -14.35 -11.77
N GLU A 70 -6.81 -14.22 -11.13
CA GLU A 70 -6.51 -14.96 -9.90
C GLU A 70 -7.22 -14.35 -8.68
N LEU A 71 -7.49 -15.17 -7.69
CA LEU A 71 -8.12 -14.75 -6.44
C LEU A 71 -7.06 -14.13 -5.51
N VAL A 72 -7.16 -12.83 -5.29
CA VAL A 72 -6.24 -12.07 -4.44
C VAL A 72 -6.67 -12.16 -2.98
N GLN A 73 -5.73 -12.49 -2.11
CA GLN A 73 -5.94 -12.38 -0.66
C GLN A 73 -5.77 -10.93 -0.23
N LEU A 74 -6.77 -10.39 0.42
CA LEU A 74 -6.83 -8.97 0.82
C LEU A 74 -6.85 -8.84 2.32
N TRP A 75 -6.29 -7.75 2.80
CA TRP A 75 -6.33 -7.36 4.19
C TRP A 75 -6.67 -5.88 4.32
N ALA A 76 -7.67 -5.58 5.14
CA ALA A 76 -8.08 -4.22 5.48
C ALA A 76 -7.57 -3.88 6.88
N PRO A 77 -6.33 -3.37 7.01
CA PRO A 77 -5.79 -3.00 8.31
C PRO A 77 -6.54 -1.80 8.91
N VAL A 78 -6.68 -1.82 10.23
CA VAL A 78 -7.22 -0.69 10.99
C VAL A 78 -6.09 0.20 11.51
N PRO A 79 -6.36 1.45 11.90
CA PRO A 79 -5.35 2.33 12.49
C PRO A 79 -4.59 1.65 13.63
N GLY A 80 -3.26 1.74 13.61
CA GLY A 80 -2.36 1.09 14.55
C GLY A 80 -1.85 -0.28 14.11
N GLU A 81 -2.43 -0.90 13.10
CA GLU A 81 -1.88 -2.12 12.50
C GLU A 81 -0.73 -1.79 11.56
N ARG A 82 0.16 -2.75 11.32
CA ARG A 82 1.40 -2.53 10.59
C ARG A 82 1.50 -3.39 9.35
N VAL A 83 1.94 -2.78 8.27
CA VAL A 83 2.02 -3.37 6.92
C VAL A 83 3.44 -3.24 6.40
N TYR A 84 3.97 -4.28 5.77
CA TYR A 84 5.14 -4.18 4.91
C TYR A 84 4.69 -3.78 3.50
N ALA A 85 4.58 -2.47 3.28
CA ALA A 85 4.19 -1.87 2.01
C ALA A 85 5.39 -1.75 1.07
N ILE A 86 5.11 -1.59 -0.23
CA ILE A 86 6.12 -1.40 -1.27
C ILE A 86 6.24 0.09 -1.56
N LEU A 87 7.48 0.58 -1.59
CA LEU A 87 7.77 1.96 -2.00
C LEU A 87 7.91 2.05 -3.53
N ASP A 88 7.49 3.18 -4.09
CA ASP A 88 7.66 3.49 -5.51
C ASP A 88 9.14 3.49 -5.93
N ASP A 89 9.43 3.02 -7.13
CA ASP A 89 10.80 2.88 -7.64
C ASP A 89 11.51 4.20 -7.87
N ALA A 90 10.78 5.27 -8.20
CA ALA A 90 11.35 6.56 -8.54
C ALA A 90 11.29 7.58 -7.39
N THR A 91 10.18 7.61 -6.66
CA THR A 91 9.87 8.68 -5.70
C THR A 91 9.63 8.17 -4.27
N GLY A 92 9.77 6.86 -4.06
CA GLY A 92 9.39 6.19 -2.81
C GLY A 92 10.41 6.26 -1.68
N THR A 93 11.55 6.92 -1.85
CA THR A 93 12.56 6.97 -0.77
C THR A 93 12.00 7.64 0.48
N VAL A 94 11.98 6.87 1.58
CA VAL A 94 11.64 7.35 2.92
C VAL A 94 12.93 7.53 3.70
N SER A 95 13.35 8.75 3.88
CA SER A 95 14.64 9.05 4.50
C SER A 95 14.59 9.12 6.02
N VAL A 96 13.40 9.25 6.60
CA VAL A 96 13.24 9.39 8.06
C VAL A 96 12.05 8.58 8.56
N ILE A 97 12.19 8.06 9.78
CA ILE A 97 11.07 7.49 10.54
C ILE A 97 10.07 8.61 10.85
N GLY A 98 8.79 8.31 10.74
CA GLY A 98 7.73 9.28 10.97
C GLY A 98 7.26 10.01 9.71
N ALA A 99 7.86 9.76 8.54
CA ALA A 99 7.33 10.26 7.28
C ALA A 99 5.92 9.69 7.03
N PHE A 100 5.10 10.46 6.34
CA PHE A 100 3.71 10.09 6.04
C PHE A 100 3.56 9.66 4.59
N PRO A 101 3.58 8.36 4.27
CA PRO A 101 3.38 7.88 2.91
C PRO A 101 1.97 8.09 2.39
N GLN A 102 1.89 8.34 1.09
CA GLN A 102 0.67 8.40 0.28
C GLN A 102 0.78 7.46 -0.91
N SER A 103 -0.31 7.26 -1.65
CA SER A 103 -0.27 6.46 -2.88
C SER A 103 0.60 7.12 -3.94
N ALA A 104 1.43 6.33 -4.60
CA ALA A 104 2.19 6.77 -5.78
C ALA A 104 1.37 6.66 -7.08
N GLY A 105 0.21 5.98 -7.07
CA GLY A 105 -0.65 5.79 -8.22
C GLY A 105 -0.43 4.49 -8.99
N ASP A 106 0.34 3.58 -8.43
CA ASP A 106 0.63 2.26 -9.01
C ASP A 106 0.58 1.13 -7.96
N GLY A 107 -0.17 1.34 -6.89
CA GLY A 107 -0.26 0.43 -5.74
C GLY A 107 0.89 0.56 -4.75
N ARG A 108 1.91 1.34 -5.07
CA ARG A 108 3.05 1.60 -4.20
C ARG A 108 2.87 2.89 -3.42
N LEU A 109 3.73 3.12 -2.44
CA LEU A 109 3.68 4.29 -1.60
C LEU A 109 4.87 5.22 -1.88
N LYS A 110 4.66 6.51 -1.71
CA LYS A 110 5.70 7.53 -1.70
C LYS A 110 5.48 8.48 -0.52
N PRO A 111 6.51 9.20 -0.06
CA PRO A 111 6.31 10.26 0.93
C PRO A 111 5.27 11.28 0.45
N ALA A 112 4.42 11.73 1.36
CA ALA A 112 3.47 12.79 1.06
C ALA A 112 4.22 14.09 0.74
N GLU A 113 3.85 14.69 -0.38
CA GLU A 113 4.39 15.97 -0.80
C GLU A 113 3.31 17.05 -0.63
N PRO A 114 3.63 18.17 0.01
CA PRO A 114 2.68 19.27 0.09
C PRO A 114 2.49 19.87 -1.31
N LEU A 115 1.25 20.09 -1.70
CA LEU A 115 0.93 20.95 -2.82
C LEU A 115 0.94 22.41 -2.33
N LEU A 116 1.45 23.30 -3.15
CA LEU A 116 1.34 24.73 -2.88
C LEU A 116 0.00 25.22 -3.42
N SER A 117 -0.81 25.84 -2.57
CA SER A 117 -1.98 26.57 -3.02
C SER A 117 -1.55 27.76 -3.89
N SER A 118 -2.50 28.38 -4.58
CA SER A 118 -2.25 29.61 -5.34
C SER A 118 -1.72 30.76 -4.47
N ALA A 119 -1.89 30.68 -3.15
CA ALA A 119 -1.34 31.61 -2.16
C ALA A 119 0.04 31.19 -1.63
N GLY A 120 0.65 30.12 -2.14
CA GLY A 120 1.93 29.60 -1.69
C GLY A 120 1.89 28.88 -0.34
N VAL A 121 0.71 28.56 0.17
CA VAL A 121 0.54 27.82 1.43
C VAL A 121 0.63 26.32 1.14
N PRO A 122 1.46 25.55 1.87
CA PRO A 122 1.51 24.10 1.71
C PRO A 122 0.16 23.47 2.06
N GLU A 123 -0.35 22.66 1.17
CA GLU A 123 -1.56 21.86 1.39
C GLU A 123 -1.24 20.37 1.26
N PHE A 124 -1.74 19.57 2.19
CA PHE A 124 -1.66 18.12 2.11
C PHE A 124 -3.03 17.58 1.72
N PRO A 125 -3.24 17.27 0.43
CA PRO A 125 -4.52 16.69 0.02
C PRO A 125 -4.63 15.26 0.56
N ASN A 126 -5.46 15.07 1.49
CA ASN A 126 -6.26 13.91 1.90
C ASN A 126 -5.66 12.52 2.01
N ALA A 127 -4.49 12.21 1.54
CA ALA A 127 -4.24 10.82 1.19
C ALA A 127 -3.09 10.19 1.96
N ILE A 128 -2.86 10.63 3.17
CA ILE A 128 -1.96 9.94 4.08
C ILE A 128 -2.52 8.55 4.38
N VAL A 129 -1.76 7.53 4.01
CA VAL A 129 -2.15 6.12 4.23
C VAL A 129 -1.61 5.61 5.56
N ALA A 130 -0.41 6.02 5.92
CA ALA A 130 0.31 5.45 7.04
C ALA A 130 1.37 6.40 7.60
N VAL A 131 2.10 5.95 8.61
CA VAL A 131 3.35 6.56 9.06
C VAL A 131 4.48 5.54 8.92
N ALA A 132 5.61 5.95 8.40
CA ALA A 132 6.76 5.06 8.22
C ALA A 132 7.45 4.79 9.56
N LEU A 133 7.69 3.53 9.85
CA LEU A 133 8.39 3.07 11.06
C LEU A 133 9.87 2.76 10.81
N ALA A 134 10.31 2.84 9.57
CA ALA A 134 11.69 2.65 9.18
C ALA A 134 12.03 3.53 7.98
N ALA A 135 13.30 3.87 7.83
CA ALA A 135 13.79 4.45 6.57
C ALA A 135 13.99 3.34 5.54
N ALA A 136 13.72 3.63 4.28
CA ALA A 136 13.93 2.70 3.18
C ALA A 136 14.15 3.46 1.88
N VAL A 137 14.88 2.82 0.95
CA VAL A 137 15.11 3.37 -0.39
C VAL A 137 13.94 3.08 -1.32
N ALA A 138 13.84 3.84 -2.40
CA ALA A 138 12.86 3.61 -3.47
C ALA A 138 12.86 2.15 -3.93
N GLY A 139 11.70 1.59 -4.20
CA GLY A 139 11.50 0.21 -4.62
C GLY A 139 11.56 -0.84 -3.50
N ALA A 140 12.01 -0.49 -2.31
CA ALA A 140 12.08 -1.42 -1.19
C ALA A 140 10.72 -1.59 -0.49
N ARG A 141 10.62 -2.64 0.32
CA ARG A 141 9.51 -2.77 1.27
C ARG A 141 9.85 -2.01 2.55
N VAL A 142 8.86 -1.39 3.13
CA VAL A 142 9.00 -0.63 4.36
C VAL A 142 7.89 -0.97 5.34
N LEU A 143 8.22 -1.05 6.62
CA LEU A 143 7.21 -1.20 7.66
C LEU A 143 6.53 0.14 7.90
N VAL A 144 5.22 0.17 7.73
CA VAL A 144 4.38 1.35 7.98
C VAL A 144 3.27 1.00 8.97
N GLU A 145 2.82 1.98 9.73
CA GLU A 145 1.67 1.86 10.63
C GLU A 145 0.51 2.67 10.05
N ILE A 146 -0.64 2.05 9.96
CA ILE A 146 -1.84 2.66 9.38
C ILE A 146 -2.37 3.76 10.30
N VAL A 147 -2.74 4.86 9.70
CA VAL A 147 -3.32 6.02 10.39
C VAL A 147 -4.80 6.22 10.04
#